data_ba2277cc68bbc82a3d893be1a7a778d3
#
_entry.id   ba2277cc68bbc82a3d893be1a7a778d3
#
_cell.length_a   1.000
_cell.length_b   1.000
_cell.length_c   1.000
_cell.angle_alpha   90.00
_cell.angle_beta   90.00
_cell.angle_gamma   90.00
#
_symmetry.space_group_name_H-M   'P 1'
#
loop_
_entity.id
_entity.type
_entity.pdbx_description
1 polymer ?
#
loop_
_entity_poly.entity_id
_entity_poly.type
_entity_poly.pdbx_seq_one_letter_code
_entity_poly.pdbx_strand_id
1 'polypeptide(L)'
;EMETEAEDGTRSFETRYGLKAFSPIARGFDYSDYDDFGSSRSYGYKRPHLGHDMMGQIGTPIIAVESGYVEALGWNQYGGWRIGIRSFDKKRYYYYAHLRQNFPYALDLKEGSVVTAGDVIGYMGHTGYSAKENVNNIETVHLHFGLQLIFDESQKEGNNEIWIDCYNLTRFLYKNRSLTEKNAETREWFRTFHMKDPSVSSYLKLNPDAPVLNNGN
;
A
#
# COMPACT_ATOMS: atom_id res chain seq x y z
N GLU A 1 13.76 -9.88 10.52
CA GLU A 1 13.82 -11.33 10.75
C GLU A 1 12.69 -12.01 9.99
N MET A 2 13.00 -13.18 9.43
CA MET A 2 12.02 -14.00 8.71
C MET A 2 11.80 -15.29 9.48
N GLU A 3 10.55 -15.76 9.55
CA GLU A 3 10.24 -17.07 10.13
C GLU A 3 10.83 -18.18 9.25
N THR A 4 11.43 -19.15 9.88
CA THR A 4 11.93 -20.38 9.28
C THR A 4 11.37 -21.56 10.04
N GLU A 5 11.05 -22.63 9.31
CA GLU A 5 10.60 -23.89 9.88
C GLU A 5 11.67 -24.97 9.62
N ALA A 6 12.16 -25.59 10.68
CA ALA A 6 13.10 -26.69 10.61
C ALA A 6 12.40 -27.99 10.19
N GLU A 7 13.17 -29.04 9.82
CA GLU A 7 12.63 -30.35 9.41
C GLU A 7 11.76 -31.01 10.50
N ASP A 8 12.00 -30.69 11.77
CA ASP A 8 11.23 -31.18 12.92
C ASP A 8 9.95 -30.37 13.21
N GLY A 9 9.62 -29.36 12.37
CA GLY A 9 8.48 -28.47 12.55
C GLY A 9 8.72 -27.31 13.52
N THR A 10 9.93 -27.19 14.09
CA THR A 10 10.27 -26.08 14.98
C THR A 10 10.34 -24.76 14.18
N ARG A 11 9.62 -23.74 14.63
CA ARG A 11 9.63 -22.41 14.02
C ARG A 11 10.54 -21.46 14.79
N SER A 12 11.38 -20.75 14.07
CA SER A 12 12.29 -19.74 14.61
C SER A 12 12.38 -18.54 13.70
N PHE A 13 12.86 -17.41 14.24
CA PHE A 13 13.11 -16.21 13.44
C PHE A 13 14.61 -16.03 13.22
N GLU A 14 15.00 -15.92 11.96
CA GLU A 14 16.38 -15.68 11.56
C GLU A 14 16.53 -14.29 10.95
N THR A 15 17.63 -13.61 11.31
CA THR A 15 18.03 -12.37 10.63
C THR A 15 18.52 -12.72 9.24
N ARG A 16 17.83 -12.19 8.23
CA ARG A 16 18.22 -12.33 6.82
C ARG A 16 18.55 -10.98 6.22
N TYR A 17 19.61 -10.95 5.45
CA TYR A 17 19.91 -9.81 4.60
C TYR A 17 18.95 -9.81 3.41
N GLY A 18 18.33 -8.68 3.14
CA GLY A 18 17.40 -8.54 2.02
C GLY A 18 16.67 -7.20 1.99
N LEU A 19 15.84 -7.03 0.98
CA LEU A 19 15.03 -5.84 0.80
C LEU A 19 13.84 -5.88 1.77
N LYS A 20 13.68 -4.83 2.58
CA LYS A 20 12.54 -4.65 3.50
C LYS A 20 11.31 -4.02 2.84
N ALA A 21 11.33 -3.79 1.54
CA ALA A 21 10.25 -3.19 0.79
C ALA A 21 9.68 -4.20 -0.22
N PHE A 22 8.37 -4.18 -0.40
CA PHE A 22 7.66 -5.07 -1.30
C PHE A 22 7.04 -4.30 -2.47
N SER A 23 6.78 -5.00 -3.59
CA SER A 23 5.93 -4.47 -4.65
C SER A 23 4.54 -4.12 -4.10
N PRO A 24 3.92 -3.02 -4.54
CA PRO A 24 2.57 -2.66 -4.10
C PRO A 24 1.47 -3.61 -4.59
N ILE A 25 1.80 -4.57 -5.46
CA ILE A 25 0.87 -5.61 -5.96
C ILE A 25 1.36 -7.00 -5.55
N ALA A 26 0.46 -7.82 -5.00
CA ALA A 26 0.75 -9.17 -4.54
C ALA A 26 1.28 -10.08 -5.65
N ARG A 27 2.05 -11.11 -5.29
CA ARG A 27 2.54 -12.13 -6.23
C ARG A 27 1.37 -12.96 -6.78
N GLY A 28 1.45 -13.30 -8.07
CA GLY A 28 0.41 -14.07 -8.75
C GLY A 28 -0.68 -13.23 -9.42
N PHE A 29 -0.59 -11.90 -9.31
CA PHE A 29 -1.52 -10.96 -9.97
C PHE A 29 -0.77 -10.16 -11.03
N ASP A 30 -1.08 -10.39 -12.28
CA ASP A 30 -0.47 -9.67 -13.39
C ASP A 30 -1.02 -8.26 -13.52
N TYR A 31 -0.17 -7.35 -13.96
CA TYR A 31 -0.52 -5.98 -14.30
C TYR A 31 0.32 -5.49 -15.47
N SER A 32 -0.16 -4.46 -16.14
CA SER A 32 0.60 -3.70 -17.13
C SER A 32 0.83 -2.29 -16.65
N ASP A 33 1.94 -1.70 -17.03
CA ASP A 33 2.32 -0.36 -16.65
C ASP A 33 3.12 0.34 -17.76
N TYR A 34 3.25 1.65 -17.66
CA TYR A 34 4.12 2.46 -18.49
C TYR A 34 4.56 3.70 -17.71
N ASP A 35 5.67 4.29 -18.13
CA ASP A 35 6.21 5.49 -17.50
C ASP A 35 5.32 6.69 -17.83
N ASP A 36 4.51 7.10 -16.87
CA ASP A 36 3.53 8.18 -17.03
C ASP A 36 3.62 9.29 -15.97
N PHE A 37 4.68 9.28 -15.17
CA PHE A 37 4.93 10.32 -14.18
C PHE A 37 5.01 11.70 -14.85
N GLY A 38 4.34 12.70 -14.28
CA GLY A 38 4.29 14.05 -14.84
C GLY A 38 3.38 14.24 -16.06
N SER A 39 2.84 13.16 -16.62
CA SER A 39 1.89 13.27 -17.74
C SER A 39 0.63 14.04 -17.34
N SER A 40 -0.02 14.68 -18.32
CA SER A 40 -1.19 15.53 -18.02
C SER A 40 -2.42 14.71 -17.67
N ARG A 41 -3.10 15.10 -16.59
CA ARG A 41 -4.44 14.66 -16.21
C ARG A 41 -5.40 15.83 -16.22
N SER A 42 -6.65 15.63 -16.66
CA SER A 42 -7.60 16.72 -16.93
C SER A 42 -8.92 16.65 -16.15
N TYR A 43 -9.16 15.63 -15.34
CA TYR A 43 -10.37 15.60 -14.51
C TYR A 43 -10.39 16.78 -13.53
N GLY A 44 -11.43 17.60 -13.61
CA GLY A 44 -11.61 18.81 -12.81
C GLY A 44 -10.75 19.98 -13.27
N TYR A 45 -9.43 19.80 -13.35
CA TYR A 45 -8.47 20.79 -13.87
C TYR A 45 -7.21 20.07 -14.38
N LYS A 46 -6.43 20.79 -15.17
CA LYS A 46 -5.18 20.26 -15.71
C LYS A 46 -4.12 20.19 -14.59
N ARG A 47 -3.57 19.00 -14.35
CA ARG A 47 -2.54 18.75 -13.35
C ARG A 47 -1.55 17.66 -13.82
N PRO A 48 -0.32 17.63 -13.29
CA PRO A 48 0.59 16.52 -13.55
C PRO A 48 0.11 15.25 -12.83
N HIS A 49 0.45 14.11 -13.41
CA HIS A 49 0.31 12.80 -12.76
C HIS A 49 1.45 12.59 -11.76
N LEU A 50 1.15 12.53 -10.47
CA LEU A 50 2.14 12.46 -9.39
C LEU A 50 2.15 11.06 -8.77
N GLY A 51 2.36 10.05 -9.60
CA GLY A 51 2.39 8.65 -9.20
C GLY A 51 2.67 7.73 -10.38
N HIS A 52 2.40 6.48 -10.18
CA HIS A 52 2.57 5.41 -11.17
C HIS A 52 1.29 4.58 -11.23
N ASP A 53 0.72 4.45 -12.42
CA ASP A 53 -0.50 3.69 -12.65
C ASP A 53 -0.16 2.25 -13.08
N MET A 54 -0.67 1.28 -12.31
CA MET A 54 -0.51 -0.15 -12.57
C MET A 54 -1.87 -0.76 -12.89
N MET A 55 -2.12 -1.05 -14.19
CA MET A 55 -3.39 -1.56 -14.69
C MET A 55 -3.51 -3.06 -14.41
N GLY A 56 -4.58 -3.47 -13.74
CA GLY A 56 -4.80 -4.84 -13.34
C GLY A 56 -6.28 -5.22 -13.25
N GLN A 57 -6.60 -6.13 -12.35
CA GLN A 57 -7.97 -6.64 -12.18
C GLN A 57 -8.58 -6.13 -10.87
N ILE A 58 -9.91 -5.92 -10.88
CA ILE A 58 -10.65 -5.60 -9.66
C ILE A 58 -10.43 -6.68 -8.60
N GLY A 59 -10.10 -6.25 -7.39
CA GLY A 59 -9.86 -7.14 -6.26
C GLY A 59 -8.44 -7.69 -6.15
N THR A 60 -7.52 -7.28 -7.04
CA THR A 60 -6.09 -7.57 -6.87
C THR A 60 -5.62 -7.05 -5.51
N PRO A 61 -4.97 -7.89 -4.66
CA PRO A 61 -4.49 -7.46 -3.35
C PRO A 61 -3.39 -6.41 -3.46
N ILE A 62 -3.56 -5.31 -2.74
CA ILE A 62 -2.62 -4.20 -2.62
C ILE A 62 -1.79 -4.40 -1.36
N ILE A 63 -0.50 -4.17 -1.48
CA ILE A 63 0.52 -4.51 -0.49
C ILE A 63 1.15 -3.25 0.10
N ALA A 64 1.33 -3.23 1.42
CA ALA A 64 2.15 -2.23 2.09
C ALA A 64 3.60 -2.34 1.60
N VAL A 65 4.09 -1.32 0.91
CA VAL A 65 5.46 -1.30 0.36
C VAL A 65 6.48 -1.28 1.48
N GLU A 66 6.26 -0.51 2.52
CA GLU A 66 7.11 -0.37 3.70
C GLU A 66 6.27 -0.48 4.97
N SER A 67 6.90 -0.87 6.09
CA SER A 67 6.27 -0.81 7.41
C SER A 67 6.03 0.64 7.82
N GLY A 68 4.87 0.89 8.43
CA GLY A 68 4.46 2.24 8.82
C GLY A 68 3.12 2.23 9.55
N TYR A 69 2.48 3.39 9.60
CA TYR A 69 1.13 3.50 10.13
C TYR A 69 0.21 4.17 9.10
N VAL A 70 -1.05 3.77 9.13
CA VAL A 70 -2.09 4.38 8.29
C VAL A 70 -2.35 5.79 8.78
N GLU A 71 -1.94 6.78 8.02
CA GLU A 71 -2.12 8.20 8.32
C GLU A 71 -3.41 8.75 7.74
N ALA A 72 -3.83 8.21 6.59
CA ALA A 72 -5.03 8.64 5.92
C ALA A 72 -5.79 7.46 5.32
N LEU A 73 -7.08 7.44 5.52
CA LEU A 73 -8.02 6.47 4.97
C LEU A 73 -9.26 7.21 4.49
N GLY A 74 -9.98 6.66 3.52
CA GLY A 74 -11.26 7.23 3.11
C GLY A 74 -11.29 7.70 1.67
N TRP A 75 -12.33 8.46 1.37
CA TRP A 75 -12.63 8.96 0.04
C TRP A 75 -12.02 10.34 -0.23
N ASN A 76 -11.52 10.53 -1.42
CA ASN A 76 -11.40 11.86 -2.02
C ASN A 76 -11.90 11.85 -3.48
N GLN A 77 -12.31 13.03 -3.98
CA GLN A 77 -12.93 13.11 -5.31
C GLN A 77 -12.03 12.71 -6.48
N TYR A 78 -10.69 12.76 -6.31
CA TYR A 78 -9.74 12.40 -7.37
C TYR A 78 -9.31 10.94 -7.24
N GLY A 79 -8.82 10.51 -6.09
CA GLY A 79 -8.30 9.18 -5.85
C GLY A 79 -9.35 8.12 -5.51
N GLY A 80 -10.61 8.52 -5.29
CA GLY A 80 -11.63 7.59 -4.82
C GLY A 80 -11.32 7.05 -3.41
N TRP A 81 -11.55 5.77 -3.19
CA TRP A 81 -11.08 5.09 -1.99
C TRP A 81 -9.56 5.01 -1.99
N ARG A 82 -8.94 5.50 -0.93
CA ARG A 82 -7.49 5.63 -0.82
C ARG A 82 -6.96 5.20 0.54
N ILE A 83 -5.68 4.84 0.56
CA ILE A 83 -4.87 4.59 1.76
C ILE A 83 -3.63 5.46 1.67
N GLY A 84 -3.28 6.12 2.77
CA GLY A 84 -2.00 6.79 2.97
C GLY A 84 -1.24 6.16 4.11
N ILE A 85 -0.03 5.65 3.87
CA ILE A 85 0.84 5.07 4.89
C ILE A 85 2.04 5.97 5.10
N ARG A 86 2.26 6.36 6.35
CA ARG A 86 3.43 7.12 6.77
C ARG A 86 4.50 6.19 7.33
N SER A 87 5.74 6.32 6.88
CA SER A 87 6.88 5.62 7.49
C SER A 87 7.09 6.06 8.95
N PHE A 88 7.67 5.19 9.79
CA PHE A 88 7.84 5.51 11.21
C PHE A 88 8.79 6.69 11.47
N ASP A 89 9.73 6.97 10.56
CA ASP A 89 10.59 8.16 10.63
C ASP A 89 9.92 9.44 10.08
N LYS A 90 8.65 9.33 9.64
CA LYS A 90 7.80 10.39 9.09
C LYS A 90 8.31 11.06 7.81
N LYS A 91 9.28 10.46 7.13
CA LYS A 91 9.92 11.06 5.94
C LYS A 91 9.36 10.59 4.62
N ARG A 92 8.58 9.50 4.59
CA ARG A 92 7.96 8.93 3.40
C ARG A 92 6.47 8.76 3.63
N TYR A 93 5.71 9.11 2.60
CA TYR A 93 4.26 8.89 2.56
C TYR A 93 3.93 8.10 1.30
N TYR A 94 3.34 6.95 1.48
CA TYR A 94 2.93 6.04 0.41
C TYR A 94 1.44 6.20 0.18
N TYR A 95 1.07 6.51 -1.05
CA TYR A 95 -0.30 6.76 -1.47
C TYR A 95 -0.80 5.65 -2.39
N TYR A 96 -1.95 5.08 -2.05
CA TYR A 96 -2.61 4.02 -2.80
C TYR A 96 -4.03 4.47 -3.10
N ALA A 97 -4.42 4.58 -4.37
CA ALA A 97 -5.71 5.13 -4.76
C ALA A 97 -6.44 4.27 -5.80
N HIS A 98 -7.67 4.66 -6.09
CA HIS A 98 -8.61 3.98 -6.98
C HIS A 98 -8.97 2.57 -6.50
N LEU A 99 -9.06 2.40 -5.17
CA LEU A 99 -9.38 1.11 -4.58
C LEU A 99 -10.81 0.67 -4.90
N ARG A 100 -11.10 -0.59 -4.60
CA ARG A 100 -12.37 -1.25 -4.91
C ARG A 100 -13.57 -0.56 -4.25
N GLN A 101 -14.68 -0.52 -4.97
CA GLN A 101 -15.97 -0.07 -4.44
C GLN A 101 -16.47 -0.99 -3.32
N ASN A 102 -17.19 -0.46 -2.34
CA ASN A 102 -17.82 -1.10 -1.18
C ASN A 102 -16.85 -1.72 -0.16
N PHE A 103 -15.82 -2.42 -0.58
CA PHE A 103 -14.86 -3.11 0.30
C PHE A 103 -13.43 -2.80 -0.15
N PRO A 104 -12.97 -1.52 0.02
CA PRO A 104 -11.68 -1.10 -0.51
C PRO A 104 -10.50 -1.60 0.31
N TYR A 105 -10.68 -1.82 1.59
CA TYR A 105 -9.62 -2.07 2.57
C TYR A 105 -9.59 -3.52 3.02
N ALA A 106 -8.44 -3.96 3.50
CA ALA A 106 -8.34 -5.18 4.29
C ALA A 106 -9.18 -5.08 5.57
N LEU A 107 -9.69 -6.21 6.05
CA LEU A 107 -10.49 -6.27 7.27
C LEU A 107 -9.70 -5.64 8.44
N ASP A 108 -10.41 -4.87 9.25
CA ASP A 108 -9.89 -4.16 10.44
C ASP A 108 -8.85 -3.06 10.16
N LEU A 109 -8.53 -2.75 8.90
CA LEU A 109 -7.67 -1.61 8.59
C LEU A 109 -8.40 -0.30 8.93
N LYS A 110 -7.76 0.55 9.74
CA LYS A 110 -8.27 1.87 10.13
C LYS A 110 -7.13 2.88 10.26
N GLU A 111 -7.47 4.15 10.36
CA GLU A 111 -6.47 5.19 10.65
C GLU A 111 -5.76 4.88 11.97
N GLY A 112 -4.47 5.09 11.99
CA GLY A 112 -3.59 4.71 13.09
C GLY A 112 -3.12 3.25 13.08
N SER A 113 -3.70 2.37 12.22
CA SER A 113 -3.24 0.98 12.13
C SER A 113 -1.78 0.89 11.74
N VAL A 114 -1.03 0.13 12.52
CA VAL A 114 0.35 -0.24 12.18
C VAL A 114 0.31 -1.38 11.18
N VAL A 115 1.05 -1.22 10.08
CA VAL A 115 1.22 -2.22 9.04
C VAL A 115 2.68 -2.64 8.93
N THR A 116 2.92 -3.89 8.60
CA THR A 116 4.24 -4.41 8.29
C THR A 116 4.42 -4.49 6.77
N ALA A 117 5.60 -4.20 6.27
CA ALA A 117 5.92 -4.38 4.85
C ALA A 117 5.52 -5.78 4.37
N GLY A 118 4.80 -5.85 3.25
CA GLY A 118 4.26 -7.11 2.73
C GLY A 118 2.83 -7.44 3.15
N ASP A 119 2.23 -6.70 4.10
CA ASP A 119 0.83 -6.88 4.50
C ASP A 119 -0.12 -6.52 3.35
N VAL A 120 -1.22 -7.26 3.23
CA VAL A 120 -2.35 -6.87 2.38
C VAL A 120 -3.11 -5.75 3.09
N ILE A 121 -3.23 -4.60 2.43
CA ILE A 121 -3.88 -3.40 3.00
C ILE A 121 -5.20 -3.04 2.33
N GLY A 122 -5.45 -3.56 1.14
CA GLY A 122 -6.68 -3.26 0.40
C GLY A 122 -6.71 -3.94 -0.96
N TYR A 123 -7.61 -3.49 -1.80
CA TYR A 123 -7.93 -4.14 -3.07
C TYR A 123 -8.05 -3.14 -4.21
N MET A 124 -7.43 -3.45 -5.34
CA MET A 124 -7.48 -2.66 -6.56
C MET A 124 -8.92 -2.52 -7.07
N GLY A 125 -9.25 -1.35 -7.58
CA GLY A 125 -10.51 -1.05 -8.22
C GLY A 125 -10.38 0.03 -9.29
N HIS A 126 -11.39 0.87 -9.43
CA HIS A 126 -11.43 2.01 -10.33
C HIS A 126 -12.34 3.14 -9.80
N THR A 127 -12.38 3.28 -8.47
CA THR A 127 -13.15 4.35 -7.82
C THR A 127 -12.44 5.70 -7.95
N GLY A 128 -13.20 6.79 -7.89
CA GLY A 128 -12.69 8.16 -7.96
C GLY A 128 -13.32 8.96 -9.08
N TYR A 129 -12.72 10.12 -9.38
CA TYR A 129 -13.21 11.10 -10.33
C TYR A 129 -14.71 11.44 -10.13
N SER A 130 -15.09 11.57 -8.86
CA SER A 130 -16.47 11.86 -8.45
C SER A 130 -16.50 12.55 -7.10
N ALA A 131 -17.28 13.61 -6.97
CA ALA A 131 -17.60 14.22 -5.67
C ALA A 131 -18.50 13.31 -4.82
N LYS A 132 -19.28 12.43 -5.47
CA LYS A 132 -20.06 11.41 -4.78
C LYS A 132 -19.16 10.26 -4.41
N GLU A 133 -19.23 9.88 -3.14
CA GLU A 133 -18.47 8.76 -2.58
C GLU A 133 -18.90 7.40 -3.16
N ASN A 134 -17.95 6.47 -3.17
CA ASN A 134 -18.15 5.07 -3.54
C ASN A 134 -18.64 4.85 -4.98
N VAL A 135 -18.10 5.63 -5.92
CA VAL A 135 -18.46 5.57 -7.36
C VAL A 135 -17.26 5.11 -8.18
N ASN A 136 -17.49 4.13 -9.05
CA ASN A 136 -16.56 3.70 -10.09
C ASN A 136 -16.72 4.62 -11.32
N ASN A 137 -15.96 5.70 -11.39
CA ASN A 137 -16.04 6.67 -12.48
C ASN A 137 -14.72 6.77 -13.28
N ILE A 138 -13.81 5.86 -13.04
CA ILE A 138 -12.58 5.71 -13.83
C ILE A 138 -12.77 4.52 -14.76
N GLU A 139 -12.44 4.69 -16.04
CA GLU A 139 -12.67 3.67 -17.06
C GLU A 139 -11.76 2.45 -16.85
N THR A 140 -10.48 2.69 -16.61
CA THR A 140 -9.47 1.64 -16.48
C THR A 140 -9.29 1.22 -15.03
N VAL A 141 -9.34 -0.09 -14.76
CA VAL A 141 -9.01 -0.65 -13.45
C VAL A 141 -7.50 -0.55 -13.24
N HIS A 142 -7.06 0.17 -12.20
CA HIS A 142 -5.64 0.31 -11.88
C HIS A 142 -5.42 0.69 -10.42
N LEU A 143 -4.23 0.42 -9.94
CA LEU A 143 -3.70 1.06 -8.75
C LEU A 143 -2.92 2.31 -9.15
N HIS A 144 -3.32 3.46 -8.64
CA HIS A 144 -2.44 4.64 -8.63
C HIS A 144 -1.60 4.59 -7.36
N PHE A 145 -0.28 4.44 -7.54
CA PHE A 145 0.69 4.38 -6.46
C PHE A 145 1.59 5.61 -6.47
N GLY A 146 1.69 6.30 -5.34
CA GLY A 146 2.54 7.47 -5.17
C GLY A 146 3.48 7.35 -3.98
N LEU A 147 4.64 7.95 -4.09
CA LEU A 147 5.60 8.14 -3.01
C LEU A 147 5.93 9.62 -2.87
N GLN A 148 5.64 10.17 -1.70
CA GLN A 148 5.99 11.54 -1.35
C GLN A 148 7.12 11.56 -0.32
N LEU A 149 8.11 12.43 -0.52
CA LEU A 149 9.13 12.74 0.48
C LEU A 149 8.68 13.94 1.31
N ILE A 150 8.85 13.81 2.62
CA ILE A 150 8.43 14.83 3.58
C ILE A 150 9.63 15.17 4.47
N PHE A 151 10.16 16.38 4.30
CA PHE A 151 11.24 16.94 5.13
C PHE A 151 10.67 17.86 6.19
N ASP A 152 9.51 18.45 5.92
CA ASP A 152 8.75 19.30 6.82
C ASP A 152 7.24 19.04 6.61
N GLU A 153 6.44 19.05 7.69
CA GLU A 153 4.99 18.76 7.62
C GLU A 153 4.23 19.75 6.74
N SER A 154 4.72 20.97 6.55
CA SER A 154 4.12 21.95 5.62
C SER A 154 4.18 21.53 4.15
N GLN A 155 5.04 20.56 3.80
CA GLN A 155 5.13 20.02 2.44
C GLN A 155 4.05 18.99 2.10
N LYS A 156 3.35 18.51 3.10
CA LYS A 156 2.41 17.38 2.96
C LYS A 156 1.13 17.76 2.22
N GLU A 157 0.68 18.98 2.38
CA GLU A 157 -0.55 19.48 1.76
C GLU A 157 -0.29 20.88 1.20
N GLY A 158 -0.01 20.99 -0.08
CA GLY A 158 0.19 22.28 -0.70
C GLY A 158 1.12 22.30 -1.91
N ASN A 159 1.69 23.46 -2.20
CA ASN A 159 2.49 23.69 -3.40
C ASN A 159 3.94 23.15 -3.31
N ASN A 160 4.36 22.66 -2.15
CA ASN A 160 5.74 22.21 -1.89
C ASN A 160 5.85 20.69 -1.78
N GLU A 161 4.86 19.95 -2.23
CA GLU A 161 4.89 18.49 -2.26
C GLU A 161 6.02 17.97 -3.15
N ILE A 162 6.75 16.96 -2.65
CA ILE A 162 7.83 16.30 -3.38
C ILE A 162 7.42 14.88 -3.69
N TRP A 163 6.84 14.68 -4.85
CA TRP A 163 6.48 13.36 -5.36
C TRP A 163 7.61 12.76 -6.18
N ILE A 164 7.83 11.47 -6.01
CA ILE A 164 8.88 10.71 -6.66
C ILE A 164 8.30 9.93 -7.84
N ASP A 165 9.01 9.97 -8.96
CA ASP A 165 8.75 9.02 -10.05
C ASP A 165 9.00 7.59 -9.57
N CYS A 166 7.91 6.83 -9.49
CA CYS A 166 7.92 5.47 -8.94
C CYS A 166 8.10 4.38 -10.02
N TYR A 167 8.16 4.71 -11.30
CA TYR A 167 8.20 3.71 -12.37
C TYR A 167 9.35 2.71 -12.21
N ASN A 168 10.57 3.19 -12.11
CA ASN A 168 11.73 2.32 -11.93
C ASN A 168 11.77 1.65 -10.54
N LEU A 169 11.24 2.31 -9.51
CA LEU A 169 11.13 1.75 -8.17
C LEU A 169 10.18 0.54 -8.15
N THR A 170 8.99 0.66 -8.69
CA THR A 170 8.01 -0.43 -8.72
C THR A 170 8.49 -1.60 -9.56
N ARG A 171 9.18 -1.36 -10.67
CA ARG A 171 9.83 -2.39 -11.49
C ARG A 171 10.95 -3.11 -10.74
N PHE A 172 11.74 -2.40 -9.95
CA PHE A 172 12.73 -3.02 -9.07
C PHE A 172 12.04 -3.88 -8.00
N LEU A 173 11.01 -3.35 -7.35
CA LEU A 173 10.24 -4.05 -6.32
C LEU A 173 9.45 -5.25 -6.87
N TYR A 174 9.19 -5.32 -8.17
CA TYR A 174 8.58 -6.49 -8.82
C TYR A 174 9.30 -7.81 -8.49
N LYS A 175 10.60 -7.75 -8.21
CA LYS A 175 11.41 -8.91 -7.80
C LYS A 175 11.11 -9.36 -6.36
N ASN A 176 10.47 -8.50 -5.56
CA ASN A 176 10.11 -8.78 -4.16
C ASN A 176 8.61 -8.58 -3.93
N ARG A 177 7.81 -9.50 -4.46
CA ARG A 177 6.34 -9.48 -4.34
C ARG A 177 5.90 -10.34 -3.16
N SER A 178 5.00 -9.82 -2.35
CA SER A 178 4.41 -10.53 -1.21
C SER A 178 3.62 -11.74 -1.70
N LEU A 179 3.90 -12.90 -1.11
CA LEU A 179 3.10 -14.10 -1.26
C LEU A 179 1.84 -13.97 -0.42
N THR A 180 0.69 -14.22 -1.05
CA THR A 180 -0.60 -14.09 -0.38
C THR A 180 -1.48 -15.29 -0.64
N GLU A 181 -2.35 -15.58 0.32
CA GLU A 181 -3.36 -16.62 0.26
C GLU A 181 -4.73 -16.04 0.61
N LYS A 182 -5.78 -16.64 0.08
CA LYS A 182 -7.14 -16.21 0.33
C LYS A 182 -7.78 -17.08 1.40
N ASN A 183 -8.29 -16.47 2.44
CA ASN A 183 -9.12 -17.14 3.43
C ASN A 183 -10.47 -17.51 2.78
N ALA A 184 -10.85 -18.78 2.84
CA ALA A 184 -12.06 -19.28 2.22
C ALA A 184 -13.36 -18.78 2.87
N GLU A 185 -13.32 -18.51 4.18
CA GLU A 185 -14.47 -18.07 4.98
C GLU A 185 -14.71 -16.58 4.86
N THR A 186 -13.66 -15.78 5.17
CA THR A 186 -13.74 -14.30 5.14
C THR A 186 -13.63 -13.74 3.74
N ARG A 187 -13.04 -14.50 2.79
CA ARG A 187 -12.68 -14.11 1.42
C ARG A 187 -11.61 -13.02 1.36
N GLU A 188 -11.00 -12.69 2.48
CA GLU A 188 -9.87 -11.76 2.59
C GLU A 188 -8.55 -12.43 2.17
N TRP A 189 -7.63 -11.63 1.65
CA TRP A 189 -6.28 -12.06 1.37
C TRP A 189 -5.35 -11.68 2.52
N PHE A 190 -4.39 -12.52 2.83
CA PHE A 190 -3.37 -12.29 3.83
C PHE A 190 -2.01 -12.79 3.32
N ARG A 191 -0.93 -12.26 3.88
CA ARG A 191 0.41 -12.75 3.53
C ARG A 191 0.67 -14.12 4.17
N THR A 192 1.42 -14.97 3.47
CA THR A 192 1.69 -16.36 3.92
C THR A 192 3.01 -16.53 4.66
N PHE A 193 3.79 -15.47 4.82
CA PHE A 193 5.07 -15.52 5.53
C PHE A 193 5.04 -14.60 6.75
N HIS A 194 5.77 -14.98 7.78
CA HIS A 194 5.93 -14.17 8.98
C HIS A 194 7.27 -13.41 8.94
N MET A 195 7.20 -12.12 9.11
CA MET A 195 8.34 -11.22 9.15
C MET A 195 8.24 -10.32 10.38
N LYS A 196 9.30 -10.27 11.17
CA LYS A 196 9.47 -9.29 12.24
C LYS A 196 10.30 -8.12 11.72
N ASP A 197 9.71 -6.94 11.69
CA ASP A 197 10.41 -5.70 11.44
C ASP A 197 10.71 -5.02 12.77
N PRO A 198 12.00 -4.84 13.15
CA PRO A 198 12.35 -4.18 14.40
C PRO A 198 11.79 -2.76 14.53
N SER A 199 11.55 -2.07 13.41
CA SER A 199 10.96 -0.72 13.42
C SER A 199 9.51 -0.73 13.89
N VAL A 200 8.73 -1.78 13.55
CA VAL A 200 7.37 -2.00 14.07
C VAL A 200 7.41 -2.16 15.59
N SER A 201 8.27 -3.06 16.07
CA SER A 201 8.40 -3.29 17.52
C SER A 201 8.84 -2.03 18.29
N SER A 202 9.72 -1.23 17.69
CA SER A 202 10.17 0.04 18.28
C SER A 202 9.04 1.06 18.32
N TYR A 203 8.27 1.16 17.25
CA TYR A 203 7.12 2.07 17.18
C TYR A 203 6.04 1.70 18.20
N LEU A 204 5.69 0.40 18.32
CA LEU A 204 4.67 -0.08 19.27
C LEU A 204 5.08 0.10 20.73
N LYS A 205 6.39 0.05 21.07
CA LYS A 205 6.86 0.38 22.41
C LYS A 205 6.55 1.84 22.80
N LEU A 206 6.57 2.74 21.84
CA LEU A 206 6.26 4.18 22.05
C LEU A 206 4.76 4.47 21.92
N ASN A 207 4.01 3.60 21.25
CA ASN A 207 2.58 3.74 20.96
C ASN A 207 1.86 2.42 21.28
N PRO A 208 1.73 2.04 22.55
CA PRO A 208 1.22 0.71 22.95
C PRO A 208 -0.23 0.47 22.57
N ASP A 209 -1.03 1.53 22.42
CA ASP A 209 -2.45 1.46 22.06
C ASP A 209 -2.68 1.51 20.54
N ALA A 210 -1.63 1.61 19.72
CA ALA A 210 -1.78 1.63 18.28
C ALA A 210 -2.33 0.28 17.78
N PRO A 211 -3.42 0.29 16.99
CA PRO A 211 -3.96 -0.94 16.43
C PRO A 211 -2.96 -1.54 15.44
N VAL A 212 -2.79 -2.84 15.48
CA VAL A 212 -1.94 -3.58 14.53
C VAL A 212 -2.85 -4.30 13.54
N LEU A 213 -2.57 -4.14 12.25
CA LEU A 213 -3.30 -4.89 11.24
C LEU A 213 -3.02 -6.39 11.40
N ASN A 214 -4.09 -7.15 11.61
CA ASN A 214 -3.99 -8.61 11.68
C ASN A 214 -4.05 -9.18 10.25
N ASN A 215 -2.91 -9.53 9.69
CA ASN A 215 -2.77 -10.12 8.35
C ASN A 215 -2.65 -11.65 8.39
N GLY A 216 -3.49 -12.31 9.20
CA GLY A 216 -3.54 -13.77 9.25
C GLY A 216 -2.60 -14.42 10.28
N ASN A 217 -2.21 -13.68 11.32
CA ASN A 217 -1.48 -14.22 12.48
C ASN A 217 -2.47 -14.72 13.53
#